data_cbdb857460f70ed904d0c51ea3a00942
#
_entry.id   cbdb857460f70ed904d0c51ea3a00942
#
_cell.length_a   1.000
_cell.length_b   1.000
_cell.length_c   1.000
_cell.angle_alpha   90.00
_cell.angle_beta   90.00
_cell.angle_gamma   90.00
#
_symmetry.space_group_name_H-M   'P 1'
#
loop_
_entity.id
_entity.type
_entity.pdbx_description
1 polymer ?
#
loop_
_entity_poly.entity_id
_entity_poly.type
_entity_poly.pdbx_seq_one_letter_code
_entity_poly.pdbx_strand_id
1 'polypeptide(L)'
;MTDEANGHTMIPDEEKRLERQLCFAVYSAAHAFNRAYKPILDRVGLTYPQYLVMLVLWEKGCLSVKTIGEKLDLDSGTLSPLLKRLEQAGMIDRARDQKDERQVIISLTERGSDMKCQVGTIMDAIGQATGCDMTEIANLRDQLRRLKTNLATE
;
A
#
# COMPACT_ATOMS: atom_id res chain seq x y z
N MET A 1 32.82 -11.58 -42.91
CA MET A 1 31.39 -11.54 -42.60
C MET A 1 31.22 -12.10 -41.19
N THR A 2 31.17 -11.23 -40.24
CA THR A 2 31.00 -11.58 -38.80
C THR A 2 29.54 -11.49 -38.48
N ASP A 3 28.95 -12.66 -38.29
CA ASP A 3 27.58 -12.83 -37.75
C ASP A 3 27.65 -12.59 -36.25
N GLU A 4 27.28 -11.39 -35.80
CA GLU A 4 27.11 -11.10 -34.37
C GLU A 4 25.83 -11.78 -33.91
N ALA A 5 25.99 -13.00 -33.43
CA ALA A 5 24.94 -13.76 -32.76
C ALA A 5 24.47 -12.99 -31.53
N ASN A 6 23.30 -12.43 -31.65
CA ASN A 6 22.49 -11.84 -30.57
C ASN A 6 22.39 -12.86 -29.42
N GLY A 7 23.15 -12.63 -28.35
CA GLY A 7 23.20 -13.50 -27.17
C GLY A 7 21.88 -13.50 -26.39
N HIS A 8 20.83 -14.00 -27.01
CA HIS A 8 19.57 -14.28 -26.32
C HIS A 8 19.77 -15.57 -25.55
N THR A 9 20.06 -15.45 -24.26
CA THR A 9 20.05 -16.61 -23.35
C THR A 9 18.67 -17.25 -23.44
N MET A 10 18.62 -18.45 -24.05
CA MET A 10 17.37 -19.21 -24.19
C MET A 10 16.88 -19.59 -22.78
N ILE A 11 15.88 -18.85 -22.28
CA ILE A 11 15.22 -19.18 -21.03
C ILE A 11 14.46 -20.51 -21.22
N PRO A 12 14.69 -21.55 -20.40
CA PRO A 12 13.97 -22.81 -20.50
C PRO A 12 12.45 -22.62 -20.40
N ASP A 13 11.68 -23.42 -21.11
CA ASP A 13 10.21 -23.31 -21.12
C ASP A 13 9.60 -23.54 -19.72
N GLU A 14 10.28 -24.28 -18.87
CA GLU A 14 9.88 -24.47 -17.48
C GLU A 14 9.91 -23.16 -16.68
N GLU A 15 10.91 -22.30 -16.92
CA GLU A 15 11.02 -20.98 -16.28
C GLU A 15 10.00 -19.96 -16.81
N LYS A 16 9.37 -20.22 -17.96
CA LYS A 16 8.30 -19.38 -18.53
C LYS A 16 6.93 -19.66 -17.93
N ARG A 17 6.79 -20.70 -17.11
CA ARG A 17 5.53 -21.04 -16.45
C ARG A 17 5.12 -19.97 -15.45
N LEU A 18 3.80 -19.77 -15.30
CA LEU A 18 3.23 -18.77 -14.42
C LEU A 18 3.74 -18.85 -12.98
N GLU A 19 3.79 -20.06 -12.44
CA GLU A 19 4.26 -20.30 -11.06
C GLU A 19 5.73 -19.96 -10.81
N ARG A 20 6.54 -19.84 -11.89
CA ARG A 20 7.95 -19.42 -11.81
C ARG A 20 8.14 -17.92 -11.94
N GLN A 21 7.09 -17.17 -12.28
CA GLN A 21 7.19 -15.74 -12.50
C GLN A 21 7.17 -14.98 -11.17
N LEU A 22 8.20 -14.16 -10.92
CA LEU A 22 8.26 -13.30 -9.74
C LEU A 22 7.10 -12.31 -9.69
N CYS A 23 6.73 -11.72 -10.85
CA CYS A 23 5.60 -10.80 -10.93
C CYS A 23 4.29 -11.45 -10.49
N PHE A 24 4.07 -12.72 -10.84
CA PHE A 24 2.88 -13.44 -10.38
C PHE A 24 2.93 -13.74 -8.88
N ALA A 25 4.08 -14.07 -8.31
CA ALA A 25 4.24 -14.28 -6.88
C ALA A 25 3.89 -13.00 -6.10
N VAL A 26 4.38 -11.84 -6.54
CA VAL A 26 4.06 -10.54 -5.95
C VAL A 26 2.56 -10.21 -6.08
N TYR A 27 2.02 -10.39 -7.28
CA TYR A 27 0.60 -10.15 -7.58
C TYR A 27 -0.32 -11.01 -6.71
N SER A 28 -0.08 -12.31 -6.67
CA SER A 28 -0.91 -13.25 -5.89
C SER A 28 -0.78 -13.04 -4.38
N ALA A 29 0.42 -12.69 -3.89
CA ALA A 29 0.64 -12.32 -2.49
C ALA A 29 -0.12 -11.05 -2.11
N ALA A 30 -0.11 -10.00 -2.96
CA ALA A 30 -0.88 -8.78 -2.72
C ALA A 30 -2.39 -9.06 -2.63
N HIS A 31 -2.93 -9.92 -3.49
CA HIS A 31 -4.32 -10.36 -3.40
C HIS A 31 -4.62 -11.17 -2.13
N ALA A 32 -3.69 -12.03 -1.70
CA ALA A 32 -3.83 -12.77 -0.46
C ALA A 32 -3.85 -11.84 0.76
N PHE A 33 -3.02 -10.80 0.79
CA PHE A 33 -3.08 -9.77 1.83
C PHE A 33 -4.43 -9.06 1.86
N ASN A 34 -4.96 -8.62 0.71
CA ASN A 34 -6.28 -7.99 0.65
C ASN A 34 -7.38 -8.89 1.24
N ARG A 35 -7.35 -10.18 0.92
CA ARG A 35 -8.30 -11.14 1.48
C ARG A 35 -8.14 -11.34 2.99
N ALA A 36 -6.90 -11.41 3.48
CA ALA A 36 -6.61 -11.57 4.89
C ALA A 36 -7.01 -10.34 5.72
N TYR A 37 -6.77 -9.14 5.20
CA TYR A 37 -7.16 -7.88 5.85
C TYR A 37 -8.68 -7.69 5.91
N LYS A 38 -9.43 -8.17 4.90
CA LYS A 38 -10.86 -7.89 4.81
C LYS A 38 -11.65 -8.19 6.08
N PRO A 39 -11.65 -9.40 6.66
CA PRO A 39 -12.43 -9.70 7.87
C PRO A 39 -11.93 -8.93 9.10
N ILE A 40 -10.65 -8.54 9.14
CA ILE A 40 -10.08 -7.77 10.23
C ILE A 40 -10.58 -6.32 10.16
N LEU A 41 -10.49 -5.72 8.97
CA LEU A 41 -10.84 -4.32 8.73
C LEU A 41 -12.36 -4.08 8.69
N ASP A 42 -13.14 -5.06 8.28
CA ASP A 42 -14.62 -4.96 8.31
C ASP A 42 -15.13 -4.65 9.73
N ARG A 43 -14.43 -5.10 10.78
CA ARG A 43 -14.77 -4.81 12.18
C ARG A 43 -14.65 -3.33 12.54
N VAL A 44 -13.79 -2.60 11.85
CA VAL A 44 -13.55 -1.16 12.05
C VAL A 44 -14.11 -0.30 10.91
N GLY A 45 -14.80 -0.91 9.95
CA GLY A 45 -15.46 -0.23 8.85
C GLY A 45 -14.53 0.37 7.80
N LEU A 46 -13.34 -0.20 7.62
CA LEU A 46 -12.34 0.24 6.65
C LEU A 46 -12.10 -0.80 5.57
N THR A 47 -11.84 -0.33 4.34
CA THR A 47 -11.19 -1.14 3.31
C THR A 47 -9.67 -1.08 3.49
N TYR A 48 -8.93 -2.03 2.89
CA TYR A 48 -7.47 -2.02 2.98
C TYR A 48 -6.83 -0.73 2.44
N PRO A 49 -7.23 -0.19 1.26
CA PRO A 49 -6.71 1.10 0.81
C PRO A 49 -7.02 2.27 1.76
N GLN A 50 -8.20 2.30 2.36
CA GLN A 50 -8.56 3.30 3.37
C GLN A 50 -7.69 3.17 4.62
N TYR A 51 -7.42 1.95 5.07
CA TYR A 51 -6.51 1.68 6.19
C TYR A 51 -5.10 2.23 5.93
N LEU A 52 -4.58 2.07 4.69
CA LEU A 52 -3.28 2.65 4.32
C LEU A 52 -3.28 4.18 4.41
N VAL A 53 -4.34 4.85 3.99
CA VAL A 53 -4.50 6.31 4.16
C VAL A 53 -4.49 6.67 5.63
N MET A 54 -5.24 5.95 6.46
CA MET A 54 -5.30 6.19 7.90
C MET A 54 -3.93 5.99 8.57
N LEU A 55 -3.15 4.95 8.18
CA LEU A 55 -1.79 4.73 8.68
C LEU A 55 -0.87 5.94 8.43
N VAL A 56 -0.93 6.51 7.23
CA VAL A 56 -0.15 7.71 6.88
C VAL A 56 -0.56 8.90 7.74
N LEU A 57 -1.86 9.11 7.95
CA LEU A 57 -2.38 10.22 8.75
C LEU A 57 -2.09 10.03 10.25
N TRP A 58 -2.18 8.82 10.78
CA TRP A 58 -1.82 8.54 12.17
C TRP A 58 -0.34 8.74 12.47
N GLU A 59 0.52 8.57 11.46
CA GLU A 59 1.95 8.82 11.59
C GLU A 59 2.32 10.30 11.47
N LYS A 60 1.74 11.00 10.49
CA LYS A 60 2.18 12.34 10.08
C LYS A 60 1.22 13.47 10.48
N GLY A 61 0.03 13.17 10.93
CA GLY A 61 -1.00 14.17 11.21
C GLY A 61 -1.70 14.66 9.94
N CYS A 62 -1.70 15.99 9.70
CA CYS A 62 -2.34 16.55 8.51
C CYS A 62 -1.36 16.62 7.32
N LEU A 63 -1.85 16.26 6.15
CA LEU A 63 -1.08 16.21 4.90
C LEU A 63 -1.92 16.65 3.71
N SER A 64 -1.25 17.17 2.67
CA SER A 64 -1.91 17.42 1.39
C SER A 64 -2.29 16.11 0.69
N VAL A 65 -3.34 16.16 -0.13
CA VAL A 65 -3.74 15.02 -0.98
C VAL A 65 -2.56 14.53 -1.82
N LYS A 66 -1.79 15.46 -2.38
CA LYS A 66 -0.59 15.13 -3.16
C LYS A 66 0.42 14.31 -2.36
N THR A 67 0.75 14.75 -1.15
CA THR A 67 1.72 14.06 -0.28
C THR A 67 1.24 12.67 0.12
N ILE A 68 -0.06 12.50 0.39
CA ILE A 68 -0.64 11.17 0.67
C ILE A 68 -0.49 10.26 -0.56
N GLY A 69 -0.80 10.76 -1.76
CA GLY A 69 -0.65 10.02 -3.00
C GLY A 69 0.79 9.57 -3.25
N GLU A 70 1.76 10.46 -3.04
CA GLU A 70 3.20 10.14 -3.16
C GLU A 70 3.64 9.05 -2.18
N LYS A 71 3.15 9.10 -0.92
CA LYS A 71 3.48 8.09 0.10
C LYS A 71 2.90 6.72 -0.18
N LEU A 72 1.73 6.67 -0.81
CA LEU A 72 0.99 5.43 -1.09
C LEU A 72 1.19 4.94 -2.54
N ASP A 73 1.94 5.66 -3.37
CA ASP A 73 2.07 5.42 -4.81
C ASP A 73 0.70 5.36 -5.51
N LEU A 74 -0.19 6.27 -5.14
CA LEU A 74 -1.53 6.40 -5.71
C LEU A 74 -1.67 7.72 -6.47
N ASP A 75 -2.23 7.65 -7.67
CA ASP A 75 -2.65 8.84 -8.40
C ASP A 75 -3.89 9.49 -7.74
N SER A 76 -4.15 10.75 -8.10
CA SER A 76 -5.26 11.51 -7.52
C SER A 76 -6.63 10.92 -7.88
N GLY A 77 -6.76 10.30 -9.05
CA GLY A 77 -8.00 9.66 -9.49
C GLY A 77 -8.37 8.45 -8.63
N THR A 78 -7.38 7.68 -8.20
CA THR A 78 -7.55 6.55 -7.28
C THR A 78 -7.74 7.01 -5.83
N LEU A 79 -6.98 8.01 -5.40
CA LEU A 79 -6.99 8.50 -4.02
C LEU A 79 -8.27 9.28 -3.67
N SER A 80 -8.78 10.11 -4.58
CA SER A 80 -9.93 10.98 -4.32
C SER A 80 -11.19 10.24 -3.87
N PRO A 81 -11.60 9.11 -4.48
CA PRO A 81 -12.74 8.33 -3.98
C PRO A 81 -12.52 7.73 -2.58
N LEU A 82 -11.29 7.34 -2.25
CA LEU A 82 -10.94 6.82 -0.93
C LEU A 82 -11.11 7.90 0.14
N LEU A 83 -10.59 9.10 -0.11
CA LEU A 83 -10.70 10.25 0.79
C LEU A 83 -12.15 10.67 0.96
N LYS A 84 -12.93 10.72 -0.12
CA LYS A 84 -14.36 11.06 -0.05
C LYS A 84 -15.13 10.10 0.85
N ARG A 85 -14.87 8.79 0.75
CA ARG A 85 -15.53 7.79 1.60
C ARG A 85 -15.10 7.91 3.07
N LEU A 86 -13.82 8.18 3.34
CA LEU A 86 -13.32 8.41 4.70
C LEU A 86 -13.93 9.67 5.33
N GLU A 87 -14.09 10.74 4.55
CA GLU A 87 -14.78 11.96 4.97
C GLU A 87 -16.26 11.69 5.29
N GLN A 88 -16.96 10.98 4.41
CA GLN A 88 -18.35 10.57 4.64
C GLN A 88 -18.52 9.67 5.87
N ALA A 89 -17.52 8.84 6.17
CA ALA A 89 -17.48 8.02 7.38
C ALA A 89 -17.09 8.81 8.65
N GLY A 90 -16.80 10.11 8.52
CA GLY A 90 -16.42 10.98 9.64
C GLY A 90 -15.05 10.68 10.22
N MET A 91 -14.13 10.09 9.44
CA MET A 91 -12.77 9.77 9.87
C MET A 91 -11.78 10.88 9.61
N ILE A 92 -12.00 11.67 8.56
CA ILE A 92 -11.15 12.76 8.12
C ILE A 92 -11.97 13.99 7.79
N ASP A 93 -11.31 15.14 7.85
CA ASP A 93 -11.77 16.40 7.32
C ASP A 93 -10.93 16.82 6.12
N ARG A 94 -11.54 17.55 5.20
CA ARG A 94 -10.90 18.11 4.02
C ARG A 94 -11.04 19.64 4.04
N ALA A 95 -9.92 20.33 3.94
CA ALA A 95 -9.91 21.78 3.86
C ALA A 95 -8.93 22.27 2.80
N ARG A 96 -9.21 23.42 2.18
CA ARG A 96 -8.22 24.07 1.31
C ARG A 96 -7.11 24.65 2.17
N ASP A 97 -5.88 24.56 1.66
CA ASP A 97 -4.73 25.17 2.33
C ASP A 97 -4.89 26.71 2.32
N GLN A 98 -4.68 27.32 3.48
CA GLN A 98 -4.76 28.79 3.62
C GLN A 98 -3.65 29.52 2.85
N LYS A 99 -2.52 28.85 2.61
CA LYS A 99 -1.35 29.43 1.92
C LYS A 99 -1.36 29.15 0.41
N ASP A 100 -1.94 28.03 -0.01
CA ASP A 100 -2.08 27.65 -1.40
C ASP A 100 -3.44 26.97 -1.64
N GLU A 101 -4.42 27.76 -2.06
CA GLU A 101 -5.82 27.31 -2.29
C GLU A 101 -5.94 26.17 -3.34
N ARG A 102 -4.87 25.87 -4.10
CA ARG A 102 -4.83 24.74 -5.03
C ARG A 102 -4.65 23.42 -4.32
N GLN A 103 -4.17 23.44 -3.08
CA GLN A 103 -3.94 22.25 -2.28
C GLN A 103 -5.12 21.97 -1.36
N VAL A 104 -5.47 20.70 -1.24
CA VAL A 104 -6.43 20.21 -0.24
C VAL A 104 -5.65 19.48 0.84
N ILE A 105 -5.84 19.90 2.07
CA ILE A 105 -5.25 19.32 3.27
C ILE A 105 -6.24 18.35 3.88
N ILE A 106 -5.74 17.20 4.26
CA ILE A 106 -6.47 16.14 4.94
C ILE A 106 -6.00 16.09 6.38
N SER A 107 -6.93 16.07 7.31
CA SER A 107 -6.68 15.94 8.74
C SER A 107 -7.59 14.88 9.35
N LEU A 108 -7.16 14.29 10.47
CA LEU A 108 -8.00 13.36 11.22
C LEU A 108 -9.08 14.12 12.00
N THR A 109 -10.29 13.57 12.04
CA THR A 109 -11.29 13.92 13.04
C THR A 109 -10.93 13.30 14.39
N GLU A 110 -11.62 13.66 15.47
CA GLU A 110 -11.51 12.97 16.75
C GLU A 110 -11.76 11.48 16.61
N ARG A 111 -12.83 11.10 15.92
CA ARG A 111 -13.15 9.68 15.62
C ARG A 111 -12.03 8.98 14.85
N GLY A 112 -11.47 9.64 13.83
CA GLY A 112 -10.34 9.09 13.06
C GLY A 112 -9.09 8.92 13.91
N SER A 113 -8.80 9.88 14.81
CA SER A 113 -7.68 9.80 15.74
C SER A 113 -7.85 8.67 16.76
N ASP A 114 -9.05 8.52 17.34
CA ASP A 114 -9.35 7.49 18.34
C ASP A 114 -9.21 6.08 17.77
N MET A 115 -9.50 5.90 16.50
CA MET A 115 -9.36 4.59 15.83
C MET A 115 -7.90 4.09 15.79
N LYS A 116 -6.91 4.94 16.00
CA LYS A 116 -5.49 4.55 16.07
C LYS A 116 -5.23 3.44 17.10
N CYS A 117 -6.01 3.37 18.17
CA CYS A 117 -5.89 2.32 19.19
C CYS A 117 -6.09 0.89 18.63
N GLN A 118 -6.79 0.76 17.49
CA GLN A 118 -7.04 -0.53 16.84
C GLN A 118 -5.82 -1.06 16.03
N VAL A 119 -4.84 -0.21 15.73
CA VAL A 119 -3.70 -0.57 14.86
C VAL A 119 -2.92 -1.76 15.41
N GLY A 120 -2.65 -1.78 16.71
CA GLY A 120 -1.94 -2.90 17.35
C GLY A 120 -2.67 -4.24 17.15
N THR A 121 -3.96 -4.28 17.39
CA THR A 121 -4.79 -5.48 17.18
C THR A 121 -4.82 -5.91 15.72
N ILE A 122 -4.91 -4.95 14.79
CA ILE A 122 -4.90 -5.22 13.34
C ILE A 122 -3.53 -5.81 12.95
N MET A 123 -2.43 -5.21 13.41
CA MET A 123 -1.07 -5.68 13.12
C MET A 123 -0.82 -7.08 13.67
N ASP A 124 -1.26 -7.37 14.89
CA ASP A 124 -1.12 -8.69 15.49
C ASP A 124 -1.89 -9.76 14.70
N ALA A 125 -3.12 -9.46 14.32
CA ALA A 125 -3.96 -10.39 13.56
C ALA A 125 -3.37 -10.68 12.18
N ILE A 126 -2.87 -9.68 11.46
CA ILE A 126 -2.27 -9.88 10.14
C ILE A 126 -0.89 -10.54 10.25
N GLY A 127 -0.10 -10.21 11.28
CA GLY A 127 1.17 -10.86 11.55
C GLY A 127 1.00 -12.37 11.76
N GLN A 128 0.01 -12.77 12.57
CA GLN A 128 -0.34 -14.18 12.75
C GLN A 128 -0.77 -14.85 11.43
N ALA A 129 -1.55 -14.15 10.62
CA ALA A 129 -2.01 -14.66 9.32
C ALA A 129 -0.87 -14.91 8.31
N THR A 130 0.25 -14.20 8.42
CA THR A 130 1.42 -14.43 7.56
C THR A 130 2.15 -15.74 7.88
N GLY A 131 2.05 -16.23 9.12
CA GLY A 131 2.80 -17.38 9.60
C GLY A 131 4.32 -17.16 9.69
N CYS A 132 4.79 -15.92 9.52
CA CYS A 132 6.19 -15.55 9.56
C CYS A 132 6.57 -14.94 10.91
N ASP A 133 7.80 -15.17 11.34
CA ASP A 133 8.35 -14.44 12.49
C ASP A 133 8.73 -12.99 12.12
N MET A 134 9.07 -12.18 13.11
CA MET A 134 9.40 -10.76 12.89
C MET A 134 10.62 -10.54 12.01
N THR A 135 11.59 -11.46 12.05
CA THR A 135 12.81 -11.39 11.22
C THR A 135 12.49 -11.70 9.77
N GLU A 136 11.69 -12.73 9.53
CA GLU A 136 11.21 -13.10 8.19
C GLU A 136 10.38 -11.97 7.56
N ILE A 137 9.47 -11.36 8.33
CA ILE A 137 8.67 -10.21 7.89
C ILE A 137 9.58 -9.05 7.50
N ALA A 138 10.57 -8.71 8.34
CA ALA A 138 11.50 -7.62 8.06
C ALA A 138 12.32 -7.88 6.78
N ASN A 139 12.85 -9.08 6.63
CA ASN A 139 13.64 -9.48 5.45
C ASN A 139 12.81 -9.41 4.16
N LEU A 140 11.60 -9.96 4.18
CA LEU A 140 10.70 -9.95 3.02
C LEU A 140 10.30 -8.53 2.63
N ARG A 141 9.95 -7.70 3.61
CA ARG A 141 9.65 -6.29 3.40
C ARG A 141 10.81 -5.55 2.73
N ASP A 142 12.04 -5.75 3.20
CA ASP A 142 13.22 -5.06 2.69
C ASP A 142 13.59 -5.54 1.28
N GLN A 143 13.40 -6.83 0.98
CA GLN A 143 13.53 -7.39 -0.38
C GLN A 143 12.52 -6.78 -1.34
N LEU A 144 11.26 -6.67 -0.95
CA LEU A 144 10.21 -6.06 -1.77
C LEU A 144 10.45 -4.56 -1.99
N ARG A 145 10.94 -3.83 -0.97
CA ARG A 145 11.33 -2.42 -1.12
C ARG A 145 12.46 -2.24 -2.13
N ARG A 146 13.49 -3.08 -2.05
CA ARG A 146 14.60 -3.06 -3.01
C ARG A 146 14.12 -3.38 -4.43
N LEU A 147 13.26 -4.41 -4.58
CA LEU A 147 12.66 -4.75 -5.87
C LEU A 147 11.90 -3.56 -6.44
N LYS A 148 11.05 -2.90 -5.64
CA LYS A 148 10.29 -1.72 -6.05
C LYS A 148 11.22 -0.59 -6.52
N THR A 149 12.29 -0.30 -5.78
CA THR A 149 13.26 0.73 -6.15
C THR A 149 13.94 0.42 -7.48
N ASN A 150 14.35 -0.83 -7.69
CA ASN A 150 14.99 -1.24 -8.94
C ASN A 150 14.05 -1.11 -10.15
N LEU A 151 12.77 -1.44 -9.99
CA LEU A 151 11.77 -1.33 -11.06
C LEU A 151 11.39 0.13 -11.38
N ALA A 152 11.62 1.07 -10.47
CA ALA A 152 11.29 2.48 -10.65
C ALA A 152 12.43 3.29 -11.30
N THR A 153 13.59 2.67 -11.57
CA THR A 153 14.81 3.36 -12.05
C THR A 153 14.94 3.38 -13.57
N GLU A 154 13.88 3.07 -14.35
CA GLU A 154 13.85 3.22 -15.81
C GLU A 154 13.28 4.56 -16.25
#